data_8fefe824533034abfe023f4a60fa0aed
#
_entry.id   8fefe824533034abfe023f4a60fa0aed
#
_cell.length_a   1.000
_cell.length_b   1.000
_cell.length_c   1.000
_cell.angle_alpha   90.00
_cell.angle_beta   90.00
_cell.angle_gamma   90.00
#
_symmetry.space_group_name_H-M   'P 1'
#
loop_
_entity.id
_entity.type
_entity.pdbx_description
1 polymer ?
#
loop_
_entity_poly.entity_id
_entity_poly.type
_entity_poly.pdbx_seq_one_letter_code
_entity_poly.pdbx_strand_id
1 'polypeptide(L)'
;MVDRKLGLQIWMLAIVALVLTTGLAAQNINLGLSLVDGKVKSFYLGISSYFGVPEARVLEVQKIYRLPDEELPVVFFIAARARVEPAVVMNLRLKGMSWWDISLHFGLTPEVFFVEVGSVRVGPPYGRAYGYYFKYRERNAWDKVVLSDIEVVNLVNLKFISEYHKIPPERVIEMRGRGEKFLDIHEKIMKEKGKANSKGPSKSKNQPGKKGKK
;
A
#
# COMPACT_ATOMS: atom_id res chain seq x y z
N MET A 1 -14.58 50.02 28.31
CA MET A 1 -14.98 50.03 26.89
C MET A 1 -13.76 49.56 26.11
N VAL A 2 -13.65 48.24 25.85
CA VAL A 2 -12.49 47.64 25.18
C VAL A 2 -12.63 47.90 23.69
N ASP A 3 -11.57 48.45 23.13
CA ASP A 3 -11.51 48.99 21.75
C ASP A 3 -11.70 47.84 20.72
N ARG A 4 -12.86 47.80 20.04
CA ARG A 4 -13.24 46.77 19.06
C ARG A 4 -12.24 46.65 17.91
N LYS A 5 -11.45 47.69 17.67
CA LYS A 5 -10.42 47.69 16.62
C LYS A 5 -9.18 46.89 16.99
N LEU A 6 -8.83 46.82 18.27
CA LEU A 6 -7.67 46.03 18.75
C LEU A 6 -7.94 44.53 18.65
N GLY A 7 -9.19 44.10 18.92
CA GLY A 7 -9.59 42.68 18.78
C GLY A 7 -9.53 42.19 17.34
N LEU A 8 -9.92 43.03 16.37
CA LEU A 8 -9.93 42.64 14.96
C LEU A 8 -8.50 42.47 14.39
N GLN A 9 -7.54 43.29 14.84
CA GLN A 9 -6.15 43.17 14.43
C GLN A 9 -5.46 41.94 15.01
N ILE A 10 -5.81 41.51 16.22
CA ILE A 10 -5.25 40.30 16.84
C ILE A 10 -5.78 39.06 16.12
N TRP A 11 -7.05 39.05 15.71
CA TRP A 11 -7.61 37.92 14.92
C TRP A 11 -7.02 37.83 13.51
N MET A 12 -6.75 38.95 12.84
CA MET A 12 -6.06 38.93 11.55
C MET A 12 -4.64 38.42 11.63
N LEU A 13 -3.89 38.78 12.66
CA LEU A 13 -2.52 38.26 12.87
C LEU A 13 -2.52 36.78 13.20
N ALA A 14 -3.51 36.25 13.95
CA ALA A 14 -3.63 34.85 14.25
C ALA A 14 -3.96 34.02 12.99
N ILE A 15 -4.79 34.52 12.09
CA ILE A 15 -5.14 33.84 10.81
C ILE A 15 -3.92 33.82 9.89
N VAL A 16 -3.14 34.89 9.80
CA VAL A 16 -1.93 34.96 8.97
C VAL A 16 -0.85 33.99 9.51
N ALA A 17 -0.69 33.89 10.84
CA ALA A 17 0.24 32.93 11.45
C ALA A 17 -0.16 31.47 11.19
N LEU A 18 -1.47 31.14 11.18
CA LEU A 18 -1.97 29.79 10.92
C LEU A 18 -1.75 29.37 9.46
N VAL A 19 -1.86 30.30 8.50
CA VAL A 19 -1.64 29.98 7.08
C VAL A 19 -0.16 29.79 6.77
N LEU A 20 0.76 30.46 7.48
CA LEU A 20 2.20 30.30 7.29
C LEU A 20 2.75 28.99 7.81
N THR A 21 2.13 28.41 8.84
CA THR A 21 2.60 27.13 9.42
C THR A 21 2.22 25.91 8.54
N THR A 22 1.13 25.98 7.77
CA THR A 22 0.74 24.90 6.85
C THR A 22 1.64 24.83 5.60
N GLY A 23 2.19 25.94 5.15
CA GLY A 23 3.09 25.98 3.99
C GLY A 23 4.45 25.32 4.23
N LEU A 24 5.01 25.44 5.44
CA LEU A 24 6.32 24.87 5.79
C LEU A 24 6.27 23.33 5.91
N ALA A 25 5.17 22.77 6.42
CA ALA A 25 4.99 21.32 6.51
C ALA A 25 4.88 20.69 5.11
N ALA A 26 4.15 21.34 4.19
CA ALA A 26 3.98 20.85 2.81
C ALA A 26 5.29 20.89 1.99
N GLN A 27 6.15 21.90 2.21
CA GLN A 27 7.44 22.00 1.52
C GLN A 27 8.43 20.94 1.98
N ASN A 28 8.48 20.63 3.28
CA ASN A 28 9.37 19.59 3.81
C ASN A 28 8.99 18.18 3.34
N ILE A 29 7.70 17.92 3.10
CA ILE A 29 7.19 16.64 2.59
C ILE A 29 7.63 16.44 1.13
N ASN A 30 7.46 17.46 0.29
CA ASN A 30 7.87 17.39 -1.11
C ASN A 30 9.40 17.22 -1.25
N LEU A 31 10.19 17.83 -0.38
CA LEU A 31 11.63 17.69 -0.39
C LEU A 31 12.05 16.26 0.02
N GLY A 32 11.38 15.66 1.02
CA GLY A 32 11.65 14.29 1.45
C GLY A 32 11.38 13.26 0.34
N LEU A 33 10.26 13.40 -0.39
CA LEU A 33 9.91 12.54 -1.53
C LEU A 33 10.85 12.73 -2.74
N SER A 34 11.43 13.92 -2.90
CA SER A 34 12.35 14.20 -4.02
C SER A 34 13.69 13.50 -3.88
N LEU A 35 14.11 13.14 -2.66
CA LEU A 35 15.37 12.47 -2.36
C LEU A 35 15.25 10.93 -2.38
N VAL A 36 14.02 10.39 -2.47
CA VAL A 36 13.76 8.95 -2.49
C VAL A 36 13.88 8.44 -3.92
N ASP A 37 14.50 7.26 -4.10
CA ASP A 37 14.55 6.56 -5.39
C ASP A 37 13.16 6.45 -6.01
N GLY A 38 13.05 6.66 -7.33
CA GLY A 38 11.78 6.72 -8.04
C GLY A 38 10.91 5.48 -7.86
N LYS A 39 11.52 4.30 -7.71
CA LYS A 39 10.85 3.02 -7.44
C LYS A 39 10.24 3.01 -6.03
N VAL A 40 11.03 3.39 -5.02
CA VAL A 40 10.60 3.47 -3.62
C VAL A 40 9.48 4.50 -3.49
N LYS A 41 9.66 5.67 -4.12
CA LYS A 41 8.61 6.71 -4.17
C LYS A 41 7.30 6.18 -4.74
N SER A 42 7.35 5.48 -5.87
CA SER A 42 6.16 4.88 -6.49
C SER A 42 5.46 3.89 -5.57
N PHE A 43 6.24 3.07 -4.85
CA PHE A 43 5.70 2.11 -3.89
C PHE A 43 5.00 2.80 -2.71
N TYR A 44 5.60 3.87 -2.15
CA TYR A 44 5.00 4.64 -1.06
C TYR A 44 3.72 5.37 -1.49
N LEU A 45 3.68 5.91 -2.70
CA LEU A 45 2.47 6.47 -3.30
C LEU A 45 1.37 5.40 -3.45
N GLY A 46 1.75 4.19 -3.84
CA GLY A 46 0.83 3.05 -3.89
C GLY A 46 0.25 2.71 -2.51
N ILE A 47 1.08 2.67 -1.46
CA ILE A 47 0.65 2.46 -0.07
C ILE A 47 -0.33 3.56 0.36
N SER A 48 0.06 4.83 0.17
CA SER A 48 -0.76 6.00 0.47
C SER A 48 -2.15 5.89 -0.17
N SER A 49 -2.19 5.63 -1.47
CA SER A 49 -3.42 5.51 -2.25
C SER A 49 -4.27 4.32 -1.83
N TYR A 50 -3.66 3.15 -1.59
CA TYR A 50 -4.39 1.93 -1.26
C TYR A 50 -5.01 1.97 0.14
N PHE A 51 -4.27 2.48 1.13
CA PHE A 51 -4.77 2.58 2.50
C PHE A 51 -5.51 3.90 2.80
N GLY A 52 -5.58 4.83 1.84
CA GLY A 52 -6.26 6.11 2.02
C GLY A 52 -5.58 7.01 3.05
N VAL A 53 -4.27 6.94 3.18
CA VAL A 53 -3.49 7.74 4.13
C VAL A 53 -2.65 8.80 3.39
N PRO A 54 -2.37 9.97 3.98
CA PRO A 54 -1.48 10.95 3.36
C PRO A 54 -0.07 10.38 3.12
N GLU A 55 0.55 10.72 1.99
CA GLU A 55 1.95 10.35 1.69
C GLU A 55 2.92 10.72 2.81
N ALA A 56 2.68 11.87 3.42
CA ALA A 56 3.43 12.35 4.59
C ALA A 56 3.46 11.33 5.72
N ARG A 57 2.33 10.64 5.96
CA ARG A 57 2.23 9.63 7.01
C ARG A 57 3.05 8.39 6.68
N VAL A 58 3.08 7.97 5.41
CA VAL A 58 3.92 6.83 4.97
C VAL A 58 5.40 7.14 5.18
N LEU A 59 5.83 8.34 4.76
CA LEU A 59 7.21 8.81 4.94
C LEU A 59 7.58 8.99 6.41
N GLU A 60 6.68 9.51 7.22
CA GLU A 60 6.88 9.68 8.66
C GLU A 60 7.16 8.33 9.34
N VAL A 61 6.31 7.32 9.09
CA VAL A 61 6.49 5.97 9.63
C VAL A 61 7.83 5.40 9.18
N GLN A 62 8.17 5.48 7.89
CA GLN A 62 9.44 5.00 7.37
C GLN A 62 10.64 5.70 8.00
N LYS A 63 10.60 7.02 8.10
CA LYS A 63 11.70 7.82 8.63
C LYS A 63 11.94 7.56 10.12
N ILE A 64 10.86 7.44 10.91
CA ILE A 64 10.95 7.23 12.36
C ILE A 64 11.41 5.81 12.68
N TYR A 65 10.81 4.80 12.02
CA TYR A 65 10.99 3.40 12.41
C TYR A 65 12.01 2.64 11.56
N ARG A 66 12.40 3.19 10.40
CA ARG A 66 13.39 2.62 9.47
C ARG A 66 13.13 1.16 9.12
N LEU A 67 11.87 0.83 8.93
CA LEU A 67 11.46 -0.51 8.54
C LEU A 67 11.95 -0.87 7.13
N PRO A 68 12.13 -2.17 6.83
CA PRO A 68 12.18 -2.62 5.45
C PRO A 68 10.93 -2.16 4.69
N ASP A 69 11.09 -1.66 3.46
CA ASP A 69 9.99 -1.08 2.69
C ASP A 69 8.81 -2.04 2.53
N GLU A 70 9.09 -3.35 2.40
CA GLU A 70 8.07 -4.40 2.28
C GLU A 70 7.27 -4.64 3.58
N GLU A 71 7.71 -4.14 4.73
CA GLU A 71 6.97 -4.18 6.00
C GLU A 71 6.01 -3.00 6.19
N LEU A 72 6.21 -1.89 5.47
CA LEU A 72 5.32 -0.74 5.56
C LEU A 72 3.85 -1.06 5.28
N PRO A 73 3.49 -1.81 4.23
CA PRO A 73 2.12 -2.22 4.00
C PRO A 73 1.50 -2.95 5.20
N VAL A 74 2.29 -3.73 5.95
CA VAL A 74 1.80 -4.47 7.14
C VAL A 74 1.38 -3.51 8.26
N VAL A 75 2.17 -2.47 8.51
CA VAL A 75 1.84 -1.45 9.52
C VAL A 75 0.50 -0.80 9.21
N PHE A 76 0.31 -0.33 7.98
CA PHE A 76 -0.93 0.35 7.56
C PHE A 76 -2.11 -0.63 7.46
N PHE A 77 -1.87 -1.88 7.06
CA PHE A 77 -2.89 -2.92 7.03
C PHE A 77 -3.45 -3.21 8.43
N ILE A 78 -2.57 -3.46 9.40
CA ILE A 78 -3.00 -3.73 10.78
C ILE A 78 -3.66 -2.49 11.37
N ALA A 79 -3.06 -1.30 11.22
CA ALA A 79 -3.61 -0.05 11.73
C ALA A 79 -5.03 0.23 11.20
N ALA A 80 -5.23 0.05 9.89
CA ALA A 80 -6.54 0.24 9.26
C ALA A 80 -7.58 -0.78 9.77
N ARG A 81 -7.21 -2.05 9.91
CA ARG A 81 -8.11 -3.12 10.39
C ARG A 81 -8.44 -2.98 11.87
N ALA A 82 -7.45 -2.63 12.68
CA ALA A 82 -7.60 -2.39 14.11
C ALA A 82 -8.23 -1.03 14.44
N ARG A 83 -8.33 -0.10 13.48
CA ARG A 83 -8.78 1.29 13.64
C ARG A 83 -7.94 2.05 14.66
N VAL A 84 -6.63 1.89 14.57
CA VAL A 84 -5.63 2.57 15.42
C VAL A 84 -4.64 3.35 14.55
N GLU A 85 -3.92 4.27 15.18
CA GLU A 85 -2.83 4.97 14.50
C GLU A 85 -1.64 4.02 14.23
N PRO A 86 -0.92 4.17 13.11
CA PRO A 86 0.25 3.37 12.78
C PRO A 86 1.31 3.33 13.88
N ALA A 87 1.47 4.43 14.62
CA ALA A 87 2.39 4.50 15.76
C ALA A 87 2.05 3.50 16.88
N VAL A 88 0.77 3.19 17.10
CA VAL A 88 0.34 2.20 18.10
C VAL A 88 0.82 0.81 17.70
N VAL A 89 0.67 0.45 16.42
CA VAL A 89 1.17 -0.81 15.84
C VAL A 89 2.68 -0.90 16.00
N MET A 90 3.38 0.19 15.65
CA MET A 90 4.84 0.25 15.72
C MET A 90 5.37 0.17 17.16
N ASN A 91 4.68 0.74 18.14
CA ASN A 91 5.07 0.61 19.54
C ASN A 91 5.07 -0.84 20.03
N LEU A 92 4.15 -1.68 19.54
CA LEU A 92 4.14 -3.12 19.83
C LEU A 92 5.29 -3.84 19.11
N ARG A 93 5.56 -3.47 17.86
CA ARG A 93 6.68 -4.01 17.08
C ARG A 93 8.03 -3.72 17.74
N LEU A 94 8.24 -2.50 18.22
CA LEU A 94 9.42 -2.09 18.96
C LEU A 94 9.61 -2.82 20.30
N LYS A 95 8.53 -3.34 20.89
CA LYS A 95 8.58 -4.21 22.07
C LYS A 95 8.92 -5.67 21.72
N GLY A 96 9.21 -5.96 20.45
CA GLY A 96 9.63 -7.29 19.99
C GLY A 96 8.49 -8.22 19.60
N MET A 97 7.24 -7.75 19.55
CA MET A 97 6.12 -8.58 19.11
C MET A 97 6.22 -8.89 17.60
N SER A 98 5.89 -10.12 17.23
CA SER A 98 5.76 -10.50 15.83
C SER A 98 4.57 -9.79 15.16
N TRP A 99 4.55 -9.70 13.84
CA TRP A 99 3.39 -9.19 13.10
C TRP A 99 2.13 -10.01 13.39
N TRP A 100 2.32 -11.30 13.59
CA TRP A 100 1.23 -12.20 13.95
C TRP A 100 0.67 -11.89 15.36
N ASP A 101 1.54 -11.77 16.37
CA ASP A 101 1.11 -11.45 17.73
C ASP A 101 0.46 -10.08 17.83
N ILE A 102 0.97 -9.08 17.09
CA ILE A 102 0.35 -7.75 17.00
C ILE A 102 -1.05 -7.87 16.40
N SER A 103 -1.23 -8.68 15.37
CA SER A 103 -2.54 -8.90 14.75
C SER A 103 -3.52 -9.52 15.74
N LEU A 104 -3.10 -10.56 16.46
CA LEU A 104 -3.91 -11.19 17.50
C LEU A 104 -4.22 -10.23 18.67
N HIS A 105 -3.26 -9.39 19.05
CA HIS A 105 -3.47 -8.36 20.09
C HIS A 105 -4.64 -7.42 19.75
N PHE A 106 -4.84 -7.12 18.48
CA PHE A 106 -5.98 -6.32 18.01
C PHE A 106 -7.21 -7.15 17.62
N GLY A 107 -7.23 -8.44 17.90
CA GLY A 107 -8.35 -9.32 17.58
C GLY A 107 -8.51 -9.61 16.10
N LEU A 108 -7.46 -9.43 15.30
CA LEU A 108 -7.49 -9.77 13.89
C LEU A 108 -7.30 -11.28 13.72
N THR A 109 -8.17 -11.88 12.93
CA THR A 109 -8.17 -13.32 12.67
C THR A 109 -7.39 -13.65 11.39
N PRO A 110 -6.98 -14.90 11.16
CA PRO A 110 -6.24 -15.32 9.96
C PRO A 110 -6.92 -14.97 8.64
N GLU A 111 -8.25 -14.90 8.62
CA GLU A 111 -9.05 -14.60 7.43
C GLU A 111 -8.71 -13.25 6.81
N VAL A 112 -8.31 -12.26 7.62
CA VAL A 112 -8.00 -10.92 7.10
C VAL A 112 -6.81 -10.91 6.16
N PHE A 113 -5.89 -11.88 6.31
CA PHE A 113 -4.70 -12.04 5.49
C PHE A 113 -4.93 -12.92 4.26
N PHE A 114 -6.00 -13.72 4.26
CA PHE A 114 -6.27 -14.63 3.16
C PHE A 114 -6.57 -13.87 1.87
N VAL A 115 -5.93 -14.30 0.80
CA VAL A 115 -6.20 -13.86 -0.56
C VAL A 115 -6.65 -15.08 -1.35
N GLU A 116 -7.83 -15.03 -1.93
CA GLU A 116 -8.33 -16.13 -2.73
C GLU A 116 -7.49 -16.26 -4.00
N VAL A 117 -7.05 -17.48 -4.26
CA VAL A 117 -6.30 -17.84 -5.47
C VAL A 117 -7.04 -18.97 -6.18
N GLY A 118 -6.99 -18.97 -7.51
CA GLY A 118 -7.58 -20.03 -8.32
C GLY A 118 -6.86 -21.37 -8.12
N SER A 119 -7.09 -22.31 -9.03
CA SER A 119 -6.57 -23.69 -8.97
C SER A 119 -5.05 -23.79 -9.19
N VAL A 120 -4.26 -22.90 -8.64
CA VAL A 120 -2.81 -22.86 -8.78
C VAL A 120 -2.15 -23.55 -7.59
N ARG A 121 -1.19 -24.45 -7.88
CA ARG A 121 -0.31 -24.97 -6.84
C ARG A 121 0.57 -23.82 -6.33
N VAL A 122 0.28 -23.33 -5.13
CA VAL A 122 1.02 -22.22 -4.52
C VAL A 122 2.33 -22.75 -3.92
N GLY A 123 3.45 -22.38 -4.52
CA GLY A 123 4.79 -22.71 -4.04
C GLY A 123 5.35 -21.65 -3.08
N PRO A 124 6.65 -21.78 -2.70
CA PRO A 124 7.33 -20.77 -1.90
C PRO A 124 7.23 -19.37 -2.56
N PRO A 125 7.15 -18.28 -1.75
CA PRO A 125 7.18 -18.27 -0.27
C PRO A 125 5.79 -18.44 0.38
N TYR A 126 4.76 -18.69 -0.39
CA TYR A 126 3.36 -18.74 0.09
C TYR A 126 2.88 -20.15 0.46
N GLY A 127 3.57 -21.20 0.01
CA GLY A 127 3.08 -22.58 0.07
C GLY A 127 2.69 -23.07 1.45
N ARG A 128 3.44 -22.67 2.51
CA ARG A 128 3.13 -23.04 3.89
C ARG A 128 1.85 -22.37 4.39
N ALA A 129 1.71 -21.06 4.18
CA ALA A 129 0.52 -20.31 4.58
C ALA A 129 -0.74 -20.85 3.89
N TYR A 130 -0.69 -21.05 2.56
CA TYR A 130 -1.80 -21.61 1.82
C TYR A 130 -2.08 -23.07 2.18
N GLY A 131 -1.05 -23.85 2.54
CA GLY A 131 -1.23 -25.19 3.09
C GLY A 131 -2.08 -25.20 4.35
N TYR A 132 -1.86 -24.25 5.27
CA TYR A 132 -2.71 -24.08 6.45
C TYR A 132 -4.11 -23.62 6.08
N TYR A 133 -4.26 -22.62 5.23
CA TYR A 133 -5.56 -22.13 4.80
C TYR A 133 -6.41 -23.22 4.16
N PHE A 134 -5.88 -23.99 3.23
CA PHE A 134 -6.60 -25.09 2.60
C PHE A 134 -6.95 -26.20 3.59
N LYS A 135 -6.03 -26.55 4.51
CA LYS A 135 -6.26 -27.57 5.53
C LYS A 135 -7.40 -27.22 6.48
N TYR A 136 -7.51 -25.94 6.87
CA TYR A 136 -8.43 -25.50 7.91
C TYR A 136 -9.70 -24.85 7.39
N ARG A 137 -9.75 -24.42 6.13
CA ARG A 137 -10.91 -23.78 5.50
C ARG A 137 -12.18 -24.62 5.61
N GLU A 138 -12.09 -25.90 5.24
CA GLU A 138 -13.24 -26.81 5.25
C GLU A 138 -13.77 -27.13 6.65
N ARG A 139 -12.97 -26.88 7.67
CA ARG A 139 -13.28 -27.18 9.06
C ARG A 139 -13.72 -25.98 9.87
N ASN A 140 -13.85 -24.82 9.26
CA ASN A 140 -14.03 -23.53 9.96
C ASN A 140 -13.04 -23.34 11.14
N ALA A 141 -11.83 -23.85 11.00
CA ALA A 141 -10.80 -23.90 12.03
C ALA A 141 -9.65 -22.94 11.73
N TRP A 142 -9.99 -21.74 11.26
CA TRP A 142 -9.02 -20.69 10.93
C TRP A 142 -8.20 -20.22 12.13
N ASP A 143 -8.75 -20.35 13.34
CA ASP A 143 -8.07 -20.12 14.62
C ASP A 143 -6.79 -20.95 14.79
N LYS A 144 -6.65 -22.05 14.06
CA LYS A 144 -5.46 -22.90 14.04
C LYS A 144 -4.36 -22.47 13.08
N VAL A 145 -4.63 -21.45 12.26
CA VAL A 145 -3.62 -20.90 11.36
C VAL A 145 -2.70 -20.01 12.16
N VAL A 146 -1.39 -20.28 12.11
CA VAL A 146 -0.34 -19.47 12.73
C VAL A 146 0.63 -19.03 11.62
N LEU A 147 0.78 -17.73 11.46
CA LEU A 147 1.64 -17.15 10.44
C LEU A 147 2.94 -16.63 11.06
N SER A 148 4.05 -16.84 10.38
CA SER A 148 5.31 -16.16 10.68
C SER A 148 5.31 -14.73 10.13
N ASP A 149 6.23 -13.89 10.61
CA ASP A 149 6.38 -12.51 10.12
C ASP A 149 6.52 -12.43 8.60
N ILE A 150 7.34 -13.30 8.02
CA ILE A 150 7.55 -13.34 6.57
C ILE A 150 6.29 -13.72 5.81
N GLU A 151 5.45 -14.59 6.37
CA GLU A 151 4.17 -14.97 5.77
C GLU A 151 3.17 -13.83 5.84
N VAL A 152 3.10 -13.12 6.97
CA VAL A 152 2.28 -11.91 7.10
C VAL A 152 2.72 -10.86 6.07
N VAL A 153 4.02 -10.56 5.98
CA VAL A 153 4.56 -9.61 4.99
C VAL A 153 4.19 -10.03 3.57
N ASN A 154 4.39 -11.30 3.22
CA ASN A 154 4.08 -11.79 1.88
C ASN A 154 2.58 -11.70 1.56
N LEU A 155 1.70 -12.10 2.48
CA LEU A 155 0.25 -12.10 2.25
C LEU A 155 -0.31 -10.68 2.17
N VAL A 156 0.14 -9.77 3.02
CA VAL A 156 -0.28 -8.36 2.98
C VAL A 156 0.15 -7.69 1.69
N ASN A 157 1.41 -7.90 1.26
CA ASN A 157 1.89 -7.33 -0.01
C ASN A 157 1.20 -7.97 -1.22
N LEU A 158 0.91 -9.28 -1.18
CA LEU A 158 0.12 -9.95 -2.21
C LEU A 158 -1.24 -9.27 -2.36
N LYS A 159 -1.94 -9.06 -1.24
CA LYS A 159 -3.24 -8.41 -1.20
C LYS A 159 -3.16 -6.97 -1.71
N PHE A 160 -2.24 -6.18 -1.17
CA PHE A 160 -2.01 -4.80 -1.58
C PHE A 160 -1.76 -4.67 -3.08
N ILE A 161 -0.80 -5.40 -3.62
CA ILE A 161 -0.41 -5.26 -5.03
C ILE A 161 -1.52 -5.77 -5.97
N SER A 162 -2.13 -6.92 -5.67
CA SER A 162 -3.19 -7.46 -6.52
C SER A 162 -4.43 -6.56 -6.55
N GLU A 163 -4.89 -6.07 -5.39
CA GLU A 163 -6.06 -5.20 -5.29
C GLU A 163 -5.80 -3.80 -5.84
N TYR A 164 -4.65 -3.19 -5.49
CA TYR A 164 -4.27 -1.85 -5.96
C TYR A 164 -4.13 -1.81 -7.48
N HIS A 165 -3.46 -2.82 -8.03
CA HIS A 165 -3.27 -2.90 -9.48
C HIS A 165 -4.42 -3.59 -10.22
N LYS A 166 -5.40 -4.16 -9.52
CA LYS A 166 -6.50 -4.91 -10.12
C LYS A 166 -5.98 -6.02 -11.05
N ILE A 167 -5.06 -6.82 -10.55
CA ILE A 167 -4.48 -7.96 -11.27
C ILE A 167 -4.72 -9.25 -10.48
N PRO A 168 -4.74 -10.42 -11.15
CA PRO A 168 -4.85 -11.70 -10.46
C PRO A 168 -3.71 -11.90 -9.45
N PRO A 169 -4.00 -12.36 -8.22
CA PRO A 169 -2.97 -12.61 -7.20
C PRO A 169 -1.95 -13.66 -7.66
N GLU A 170 -2.34 -14.61 -8.50
CA GLU A 170 -1.46 -15.63 -9.06
C GLU A 170 -0.27 -15.02 -9.79
N ARG A 171 -0.48 -13.90 -10.47
CA ARG A 171 0.59 -13.19 -11.17
C ARG A 171 1.63 -12.64 -10.19
N VAL A 172 1.19 -12.09 -9.07
CA VAL A 172 2.10 -11.60 -8.01
C VAL A 172 2.84 -12.77 -7.36
N ILE A 173 2.12 -13.89 -7.09
CA ILE A 173 2.70 -15.11 -6.55
C ILE A 173 3.81 -15.65 -7.46
N GLU A 174 3.56 -15.71 -8.77
CA GLU A 174 4.53 -16.17 -9.75
C GLU A 174 5.79 -15.30 -9.77
N MET A 175 5.63 -13.97 -9.80
CA MET A 175 6.76 -13.03 -9.77
C MET A 175 7.55 -13.17 -8.48
N ARG A 176 6.88 -13.23 -7.33
CA ARG A 176 7.51 -13.41 -6.02
C ARG A 176 8.20 -14.77 -5.91
N GLY A 177 7.60 -15.83 -6.46
CA GLY A 177 8.19 -17.18 -6.53
C GLY A 177 9.48 -17.25 -7.34
N ARG A 178 9.69 -16.33 -8.28
CA ARG A 178 10.96 -16.13 -8.99
C ARG A 178 11.98 -15.30 -8.20
N GLY A 179 11.66 -14.88 -6.98
CA GLY A 179 12.52 -14.08 -6.11
C GLY A 179 12.44 -12.57 -6.33
N GLU A 180 11.50 -12.08 -7.16
CA GLU A 180 11.32 -10.64 -7.36
C GLU A 180 10.85 -9.98 -6.05
N LYS A 181 11.42 -8.81 -5.68
CA LYS A 181 10.97 -8.01 -4.53
C LYS A 181 9.64 -7.34 -4.84
N PHE A 182 8.83 -7.05 -3.83
CA PHE A 182 7.52 -6.40 -4.03
C PHE A 182 7.63 -4.99 -4.65
N LEU A 183 8.69 -4.26 -4.33
CA LEU A 183 8.97 -2.98 -4.97
C LEU A 183 9.20 -3.14 -6.48
N ASP A 184 9.95 -4.16 -6.88
CA ASP A 184 10.22 -4.46 -8.30
C ASP A 184 8.96 -4.90 -9.04
N ILE A 185 8.15 -5.74 -8.40
CA ILE A 185 6.86 -6.19 -8.90
C ILE A 185 5.93 -5.00 -9.14
N HIS A 186 5.79 -4.12 -8.13
CA HIS A 186 4.99 -2.91 -8.23
C HIS A 186 5.43 -2.00 -9.39
N GLU A 187 6.73 -1.70 -9.47
CA GLU A 187 7.30 -0.87 -10.53
C GLU A 187 7.07 -1.46 -11.93
N LYS A 188 7.27 -2.76 -12.08
CA LYS A 188 7.08 -3.48 -13.35
C LYS A 188 5.64 -3.39 -13.83
N ILE A 189 4.67 -3.62 -12.93
CA ILE A 189 3.25 -3.52 -13.26
C ILE A 189 2.88 -2.09 -13.64
N MET A 190 3.40 -1.08 -12.93
CA MET A 190 3.19 0.33 -13.25
C MET A 190 3.71 0.68 -14.65
N LYS A 191 4.91 0.24 -14.99
CA LYS A 191 5.52 0.46 -16.33
C LYS A 191 4.70 -0.21 -17.45
N GLU A 192 4.21 -1.42 -17.22
CA GLU A 192 3.38 -2.13 -18.19
C GLU A 192 2.06 -1.39 -18.46
N LYS A 193 1.39 -0.92 -17.41
CA LYS A 193 0.16 -0.13 -17.53
C LYS A 193 0.39 1.21 -18.24
N GLY A 194 1.48 1.90 -17.93
CA GLY A 194 1.86 3.12 -18.61
C GLY A 194 2.03 2.92 -20.12
N LYS A 195 2.69 1.82 -20.53
CA LYS A 195 2.86 1.46 -21.94
C LYS A 195 1.55 1.07 -22.63
N ALA A 196 0.64 0.41 -21.93
CA ALA A 196 -0.68 0.04 -22.46
C ALA A 196 -1.53 1.28 -22.74
N ASN A 197 -1.52 2.26 -21.83
CA ASN A 197 -2.26 3.50 -21.98
C ASN A 197 -1.68 4.43 -23.08
N SER A 198 -0.37 4.35 -23.35
CA SER A 198 0.27 5.16 -24.40
C SER A 198 0.01 4.63 -25.82
N LYS A 199 -0.39 3.36 -25.96
CA LYS A 199 -0.85 2.77 -27.22
C LYS A 199 -2.36 2.95 -27.35
N GLY A 200 -2.83 4.19 -27.48
CA GLY A 200 -4.23 4.51 -27.79
C GLY A 200 -4.72 3.81 -29.07
N PRO A 201 -6.05 3.70 -29.29
CA PRO A 201 -6.60 2.95 -30.42
C PRO A 201 -6.03 3.49 -31.73
N SER A 202 -5.34 2.61 -32.45
CA SER A 202 -4.84 2.87 -33.81
C SER A 202 -6.02 3.34 -34.66
N LYS A 203 -5.99 4.59 -35.15
CA LYS A 203 -6.97 5.11 -36.09
C LYS A 203 -6.97 4.17 -37.30
N SER A 204 -8.07 3.45 -37.46
CA SER A 204 -8.39 2.72 -38.70
C SER A 204 -8.25 3.67 -39.87
N LYS A 205 -7.28 3.45 -40.75
CA LYS A 205 -7.19 4.17 -42.01
C LYS A 205 -8.40 3.76 -42.84
N ASN A 206 -9.39 4.62 -42.95
CA ASN A 206 -10.42 4.53 -43.96
C ASN A 206 -9.76 4.51 -45.34
N GLN A 207 -9.84 3.40 -46.02
CA GLN A 207 -9.52 3.32 -47.45
C GLN A 207 -10.53 4.14 -48.22
N PRO A 208 -10.12 5.08 -49.10
CA PRO A 208 -11.03 5.76 -50.02
C PRO A 208 -11.53 4.77 -51.06
N GLY A 209 -12.85 4.67 -51.20
CA GLY A 209 -13.52 3.80 -52.16
C GLY A 209 -13.06 4.09 -53.59
N LYS A 210 -12.69 3.04 -54.32
CA LYS A 210 -12.56 3.07 -55.78
C LYS A 210 -13.90 3.40 -56.42
N LYS A 211 -13.99 4.58 -57.02
CA LYS A 211 -15.06 4.92 -57.97
C LYS A 211 -14.83 4.12 -59.26
N GLY A 212 -15.74 3.20 -59.55
CA GLY A 212 -15.81 2.58 -60.86
C GLY A 212 -16.22 3.62 -61.90
N LYS A 213 -15.51 3.65 -63.01
CA LYS A 213 -15.92 4.26 -64.27
C LYS A 213 -16.47 3.18 -65.19
N LYS A 214 -17.68 3.50 -65.68
CA LYS A 214 -18.24 2.87 -66.89
C LYS A 214 -17.39 3.23 -68.10
#